data_8067903b6e8223e6b1367923167aa434
#
_entry.id   8067903b6e8223e6b1367923167aa434
#
_cell.length_a   1.000
_cell.length_b   1.000
_cell.length_c   1.000
_cell.angle_alpha   90.00
_cell.angle_beta   90.00
_cell.angle_gamma   90.00
#
_symmetry.space_group_name_H-M   'P 1'
#
loop_
_entity.id
_entity.type
_entity.pdbx_description
1 polymer ?
#
loop_
_entity_poly.entity_id
_entity_poly.type
_entity_poly.pdbx_seq_one_letter_code
_entity_poly.pdbx_strand_id
1 'polypeptide(L)'
;MSILGRTLWRDARAHAGQFIALTVTVALGVALFGASYDAFGSLTASYRGLYDRLAMADLIATGGPAGQIADEGRRLDGVAAASARTVGETAMKVGDHRQDGRIVGLPADGNPAVDKVMVLSGSGLDPTRSDQALVEQQLAVLVGPD
;
A
#
# COMPACT_ATOMS: atom_id res chain seq x y z
N MET A 1 -50.92 -33.20 -6.77
CA MET A 1 -50.31 -32.08 -7.48
C MET A 1 -51.41 -31.18 -8.01
N SER A 2 -51.46 -29.92 -7.59
CA SER A 2 -52.52 -28.99 -8.00
C SER A 2 -52.37 -28.65 -9.49
N ILE A 3 -53.50 -28.33 -10.14
CA ILE A 3 -53.57 -27.92 -11.56
C ILE A 3 -52.64 -26.77 -11.83
N LEU A 4 -52.48 -25.86 -10.90
CA LEU A 4 -51.52 -24.73 -10.92
C LEU A 4 -50.07 -25.18 -11.04
N GLY A 5 -49.65 -26.23 -10.33
CA GLY A 5 -48.27 -26.72 -10.38
C GLY A 5 -47.89 -27.32 -11.75
N ARG A 6 -48.88 -27.97 -12.41
CA ARG A 6 -48.65 -28.51 -13.78
C ARG A 6 -48.52 -27.42 -14.82
N THR A 7 -49.32 -26.36 -14.72
CA THR A 7 -49.25 -25.24 -15.66
C THR A 7 -47.96 -24.46 -15.49
N LEU A 8 -47.56 -24.14 -14.27
CA LEU A 8 -46.29 -23.49 -13.96
C LEU A 8 -45.07 -24.29 -14.47
N TRP A 9 -45.10 -25.61 -14.28
CA TRP A 9 -43.99 -26.46 -14.76
C TRP A 9 -43.89 -26.51 -16.29
N ARG A 10 -45.03 -26.50 -16.97
CA ARG A 10 -45.08 -26.50 -18.43
C ARG A 10 -44.59 -25.15 -19.02
N ASP A 11 -45.05 -24.05 -18.39
CA ASP A 11 -44.65 -22.70 -18.81
C ASP A 11 -43.15 -22.43 -18.53
N ALA A 12 -42.65 -22.88 -17.37
CA ALA A 12 -41.22 -22.81 -17.05
C ALA A 12 -40.38 -23.59 -18.05
N ARG A 13 -40.87 -24.75 -18.54
CA ARG A 13 -40.16 -25.54 -19.54
C ARG A 13 -40.19 -24.92 -20.93
N ALA A 14 -41.31 -24.28 -21.29
CA ALA A 14 -41.46 -23.59 -22.58
C ALA A 14 -40.54 -22.35 -22.67
N HIS A 15 -40.24 -21.71 -21.55
CA HIS A 15 -39.36 -20.52 -21.46
C HIS A 15 -38.05 -20.79 -20.72
N ALA A 16 -37.63 -22.06 -20.69
CA ALA A 16 -36.44 -22.47 -19.92
C ALA A 16 -35.18 -21.67 -20.32
N GLY A 17 -35.00 -21.34 -21.61
CA GLY A 17 -33.88 -20.52 -22.05
C GLY A 17 -33.85 -19.12 -21.45
N GLN A 18 -35.02 -18.49 -21.29
CA GLN A 18 -35.11 -17.15 -20.68
C GLN A 18 -34.83 -17.22 -19.18
N PHE A 19 -35.36 -18.24 -18.48
CA PHE A 19 -35.08 -18.44 -17.06
C PHE A 19 -33.60 -18.72 -16.79
N ILE A 20 -32.98 -19.55 -17.62
CA ILE A 20 -31.53 -19.83 -17.52
C ILE A 20 -30.74 -18.55 -17.77
N ALA A 21 -31.04 -17.79 -18.82
CA ALA A 21 -30.34 -16.54 -19.13
C ALA A 21 -30.45 -15.54 -17.98
N LEU A 22 -31.66 -15.36 -17.41
CA LEU A 22 -31.87 -14.47 -16.28
C LEU A 22 -31.09 -14.93 -15.03
N THR A 23 -31.15 -16.23 -14.74
CA THR A 23 -30.42 -16.80 -13.60
C THR A 23 -28.93 -16.62 -13.75
N VAL A 24 -28.37 -16.87 -14.92
CA VAL A 24 -26.94 -16.67 -15.20
C VAL A 24 -26.57 -15.20 -15.06
N THR A 25 -27.39 -14.29 -15.59
CA THR A 25 -27.13 -12.84 -15.46
C THR A 25 -27.12 -12.40 -14.00
N VAL A 26 -28.09 -12.83 -13.21
CA VAL A 26 -28.13 -12.52 -11.77
C VAL A 26 -26.95 -13.14 -11.04
N ALA A 27 -26.64 -14.41 -11.34
CA ALA A 27 -25.50 -15.10 -10.73
C ALA A 27 -24.16 -14.40 -11.03
N LEU A 28 -23.95 -13.96 -12.28
CA LEU A 28 -22.77 -13.19 -12.66
C LEU A 28 -22.73 -11.85 -11.95
N GLY A 29 -23.84 -11.14 -11.84
CA GLY A 29 -23.91 -9.88 -11.09
C GLY A 29 -23.54 -10.05 -9.62
N VAL A 30 -24.07 -11.07 -8.96
CA VAL A 30 -23.74 -11.38 -7.56
C VAL A 30 -22.27 -11.80 -7.42
N ALA A 31 -21.76 -12.62 -8.33
CA ALA A 31 -20.36 -13.05 -8.31
C ALA A 31 -19.39 -11.87 -8.49
N LEU A 32 -19.68 -10.98 -9.45
CA LEU A 32 -18.86 -9.77 -9.67
C LEU A 32 -18.89 -8.83 -8.48
N PHE A 33 -20.06 -8.64 -7.88
CA PHE A 33 -20.19 -7.81 -6.68
C PHE A 33 -19.41 -8.42 -5.50
N GLY A 34 -19.57 -9.73 -5.27
CA GLY A 34 -18.85 -10.44 -4.21
C GLY A 34 -17.33 -10.37 -4.40
N ALA A 35 -16.85 -10.65 -5.60
CA ALA A 35 -15.42 -10.56 -5.93
C ALA A 35 -14.87 -9.14 -5.73
N SER A 36 -15.61 -8.11 -6.13
CA SER A 36 -15.21 -6.71 -5.93
C SER A 36 -15.16 -6.34 -4.45
N TYR A 37 -16.12 -6.80 -3.67
CA TYR A 37 -16.18 -6.55 -2.22
C TYR A 37 -15.02 -7.24 -1.49
N ASP A 38 -14.72 -8.49 -1.82
CA ASP A 38 -13.59 -9.22 -1.24
C ASP A 38 -12.24 -8.60 -1.63
N ALA A 39 -12.09 -8.18 -2.89
CA ALA A 39 -10.89 -7.49 -3.36
C ALA A 39 -10.67 -6.18 -2.60
N PHE A 40 -11.72 -5.39 -2.39
CA PHE A 40 -11.66 -4.15 -1.62
C PHE A 40 -11.31 -4.42 -0.14
N GLY A 41 -11.93 -5.44 0.46
CA GLY A 41 -11.63 -5.87 1.84
C GLY A 41 -10.18 -6.30 2.01
N SER A 42 -9.68 -7.14 1.11
CA SER A 42 -8.29 -7.61 1.09
C SER A 42 -7.29 -6.46 0.93
N LEU A 43 -7.57 -5.54 0.00
CA LEU A 43 -6.74 -4.37 -0.23
C LEU A 43 -6.68 -3.47 1.01
N THR A 44 -7.83 -3.18 1.61
CA THR A 44 -7.92 -2.37 2.83
C THR A 44 -7.17 -3.02 4.00
N ALA A 45 -7.30 -4.33 4.18
CA ALA A 45 -6.60 -5.06 5.22
C ALA A 45 -5.09 -5.04 5.00
N SER A 46 -4.64 -5.20 3.75
CA SER A 46 -3.22 -5.14 3.37
C SER A 46 -2.62 -3.75 3.63
N TYR A 47 -3.34 -2.68 3.27
CA TYR A 47 -2.92 -1.31 3.55
C TYR A 47 -2.82 -1.04 5.05
N ARG A 48 -3.83 -1.41 5.83
CA ARG A 48 -3.79 -1.24 7.30
C ARG A 48 -2.62 -1.99 7.91
N GLY A 49 -2.42 -3.25 7.52
CA GLY A 49 -1.29 -4.05 8.00
C GLY A 49 0.08 -3.44 7.64
N LEU A 50 0.19 -2.79 6.47
CA LEU A 50 1.39 -2.08 6.07
C LEU A 50 1.59 -0.79 6.89
N TYR A 51 0.51 -0.01 7.07
CA TYR A 51 0.50 1.20 7.89
C TYR A 51 0.97 0.91 9.32
N ASP A 52 0.39 -0.09 9.96
CA ASP A 52 0.74 -0.48 11.33
C ASP A 52 2.19 -0.99 11.41
N ARG A 53 2.60 -1.82 10.48
CA ARG A 53 3.94 -2.42 10.47
C ARG A 53 5.04 -1.38 10.25
N LEU A 54 4.80 -0.43 9.35
CA LEU A 54 5.75 0.63 9.04
C LEU A 54 5.58 1.86 9.93
N ALA A 55 4.59 1.87 10.82
CA ALA A 55 4.25 3.03 11.65
C ALA A 55 4.18 4.30 10.79
N MET A 56 3.39 4.26 9.72
CA MET A 56 3.31 5.38 8.79
C MET A 56 2.79 6.63 9.47
N ALA A 57 3.33 7.79 9.08
CA ALA A 57 2.97 9.06 9.70
C ALA A 57 1.53 9.47 9.35
N ASP A 58 0.76 9.82 10.39
CA ASP A 58 -0.57 10.43 10.22
C ASP A 58 -0.47 11.91 9.84
N LEU A 59 0.63 12.56 10.22
CA LEU A 59 0.89 13.97 9.96
C LEU A 59 2.35 14.19 9.55
N ILE A 60 2.55 14.96 8.49
CA ILE A 60 3.87 15.40 8.03
C ILE A 60 3.92 16.92 8.05
N ALA A 61 4.87 17.48 8.80
CA ALA A 61 5.19 18.90 8.81
C ALA A 61 6.51 19.14 8.09
N THR A 62 6.56 20.14 7.21
CA THR A 62 7.75 20.47 6.43
C THR A 62 8.24 21.87 6.74
N GLY A 63 9.57 22.06 6.76
CA GLY A 63 10.23 23.33 7.03
C GLY A 63 10.60 23.50 8.51
N GLY A 64 11.37 24.54 8.79
CA GLY A 64 11.84 24.87 10.14
C GLY A 64 12.89 23.89 10.69
N PRO A 65 13.19 23.98 11.99
CA PRO A 65 14.14 23.12 12.68
C PRO A 65 13.48 21.76 13.00
N ALA A 66 13.56 20.81 12.06
CA ALA A 66 12.83 19.53 12.11
C ALA A 66 13.05 18.75 13.44
N GLY A 67 14.27 18.77 13.99
CA GLY A 67 14.57 18.13 15.27
C GLY A 67 13.77 18.73 16.43
N GLN A 68 13.73 20.06 16.54
CA GLN A 68 12.96 20.76 17.58
C GLN A 68 11.46 20.52 17.44
N ILE A 69 10.95 20.55 16.21
CA ILE A 69 9.53 20.26 15.92
C ILE A 69 9.18 18.84 16.33
N ALA A 70 10.04 17.86 16.04
CA ALA A 70 9.81 16.48 16.46
C ALA A 70 9.88 16.32 17.99
N ASP A 71 10.80 17.02 18.66
CA ASP A 71 10.92 16.99 20.12
C ASP A 71 9.69 17.60 20.79
N GLU A 72 9.19 18.73 20.31
CA GLU A 72 7.94 19.33 20.78
C GLU A 72 6.73 18.44 20.46
N GLY A 73 6.70 17.88 19.26
CA GLY A 73 5.64 16.95 18.85
C GLY A 73 5.50 15.75 19.79
N ARG A 74 6.62 15.17 20.24
CA ARG A 74 6.59 14.04 21.19
C ARG A 74 6.03 14.38 22.58
N ARG A 75 5.95 15.67 22.91
CA ARG A 75 5.40 16.15 24.20
C ARG A 75 3.91 16.42 24.14
N LEU A 76 3.32 16.42 22.95
CA LEU A 76 1.90 16.68 22.80
C LEU A 76 1.07 15.44 23.14
N ASP A 77 -0.03 15.66 23.83
CA ASP A 77 -0.99 14.59 24.12
C ASP A 77 -1.58 14.03 22.81
N GLY A 78 -1.63 12.71 22.71
CA GLY A 78 -2.14 12.01 21.54
C GLY A 78 -1.09 11.73 20.47
N VAL A 79 0.16 12.20 20.61
CA VAL A 79 1.26 11.85 19.70
C VAL A 79 2.00 10.63 20.25
N ALA A 80 1.89 9.51 19.53
CA ALA A 80 2.55 8.26 19.90
C ALA A 80 4.08 8.31 19.63
N ALA A 81 4.47 8.90 18.51
CA ALA A 81 5.88 9.07 18.13
C ALA A 81 6.04 10.23 17.13
N ALA A 82 7.22 10.82 17.09
CA ALA A 82 7.60 11.79 16.07
C ALA A 82 9.07 11.57 15.67
N SER A 83 9.35 11.67 14.39
CA SER A 83 10.69 11.51 13.82
C SER A 83 11.02 12.68 12.90
N ALA A 84 12.21 13.26 13.08
CA ALA A 84 12.75 14.26 12.16
C ALA A 84 13.49 13.56 11.01
N ARG A 85 13.35 14.09 9.79
CA ARG A 85 14.09 13.62 8.62
C ARG A 85 14.59 14.80 7.81
N THR A 86 15.74 14.61 7.18
CA THR A 86 16.21 15.50 6.15
C THR A 86 15.80 14.92 4.80
N VAL A 87 15.18 15.74 3.97
CA VAL A 87 14.81 15.37 2.60
C VAL A 87 15.47 16.35 1.65
N GLY A 88 16.16 15.82 0.66
CA GLY A 88 16.79 16.59 -0.39
C GLY A 88 16.37 16.09 -1.77
N GLU A 89 16.17 16.99 -2.71
CA GLU A 89 16.00 16.65 -4.12
C GLU A 89 17.30 16.86 -4.84
N THR A 90 17.68 15.90 -5.68
CA THR A 90 18.93 15.97 -6.45
C THR A 90 18.78 15.26 -7.77
N ALA A 91 19.57 15.66 -8.75
CA ALA A 91 19.65 14.94 -9.99
C ALA A 91 20.62 13.76 -9.83
N MET A 92 20.14 12.57 -10.07
CA MET A 92 20.91 11.33 -10.03
C MET A 92 21.25 10.85 -11.44
N LYS A 93 22.43 10.30 -11.61
CA LYS A 93 22.82 9.59 -12.83
C LYS A 93 22.68 8.10 -12.59
N VAL A 94 21.81 7.45 -13.37
CA VAL A 94 21.58 6.01 -13.34
C VAL A 94 21.93 5.45 -14.71
N GLY A 95 23.07 4.77 -14.81
CA GLY A 95 23.65 4.40 -16.09
C GLY A 95 23.95 5.66 -16.93
N ASP A 96 23.37 5.73 -18.13
CA ASP A 96 23.50 6.90 -19.02
C ASP A 96 22.35 7.91 -18.90
N HIS A 97 21.37 7.62 -18.06
CA HIS A 97 20.20 8.48 -17.85
C HIS A 97 20.37 9.39 -16.63
N ARG A 98 19.93 10.64 -16.79
CA ARG A 98 19.83 11.58 -15.68
C ARG A 98 18.36 11.74 -15.30
N GLN A 99 18.06 11.58 -14.03
CA GLN A 99 16.72 11.71 -13.50
C GLN A 99 16.72 12.42 -12.15
N ASP A 100 15.64 13.08 -11.86
CA ASP A 100 15.44 13.70 -10.55
C ASP A 100 15.15 12.62 -9.51
N GLY A 101 15.81 12.73 -8.38
CA GLY A 101 15.67 11.81 -7.27
C GLY A 101 15.53 12.52 -5.95
N ARG A 102 14.97 11.80 -4.99
CA ARG A 102 14.80 12.25 -3.62
C ARG A 102 15.72 11.43 -2.71
N ILE A 103 16.52 12.12 -1.91
CA ILE A 103 17.33 11.52 -0.86
C ILE A 103 16.65 11.79 0.47
N VAL A 104 16.45 10.75 1.26
CA VAL A 104 15.84 10.82 2.60
C VAL A 104 16.88 10.36 3.62
N GLY A 105 17.27 11.25 4.53
CA GLY A 105 18.16 10.90 5.63
C GLY A 105 17.44 10.01 6.65
N LEU A 106 18.10 8.92 7.04
CA LEU A 106 17.63 8.06 8.12
C LEU A 106 18.43 8.37 9.41
N PRO A 107 17.82 8.12 10.59
CA PRO A 107 18.53 8.25 11.85
C PRO A 107 19.73 7.30 11.91
N ALA A 108 20.82 7.77 12.53
CA ALA A 108 22.05 6.97 12.67
C ALA A 108 21.89 5.76 13.61
N ASP A 109 20.89 5.79 14.48
CA ASP A 109 20.58 4.74 15.46
C ASP A 109 19.68 3.62 14.91
N GLY A 110 19.36 3.66 13.61
CA GLY A 110 18.65 2.59 12.92
C GLY A 110 17.35 3.02 12.25
N ASN A 111 16.37 2.14 12.27
CA ASN A 111 15.09 2.38 11.63
C ASN A 111 14.26 3.39 12.44
N PRO A 112 13.73 4.45 11.83
CA PRO A 112 13.00 5.49 12.56
C PRO A 112 11.73 4.94 13.22
N ALA A 113 11.28 5.63 14.29
CA ALA A 113 10.06 5.26 14.99
C ALA A 113 8.80 5.41 14.13
N VAL A 114 8.81 6.38 13.20
CA VAL A 114 7.72 6.71 12.29
C VAL A 114 8.22 6.53 10.84
N ASP A 115 7.39 6.03 9.95
CA ASP A 115 7.70 5.69 8.56
C ASP A 115 8.93 4.77 8.45
N LYS A 116 8.86 3.63 9.07
CA LYS A 116 9.94 2.63 9.05
C LYS A 116 10.28 2.19 7.64
N VAL A 117 11.55 1.92 7.41
CA VAL A 117 12.03 1.37 6.15
C VAL A 117 12.00 -0.15 6.23
N MET A 118 11.46 -0.78 5.19
CA MET A 118 11.46 -2.22 5.02
C MET A 118 12.50 -2.60 3.96
N VAL A 119 13.56 -3.28 4.40
CA VAL A 119 14.58 -3.81 3.50
C VAL A 119 14.06 -5.10 2.88
N LEU A 120 13.87 -5.11 1.56
CA LEU A 120 13.36 -6.27 0.81
C LEU A 120 14.47 -7.21 0.36
N SER A 121 15.66 -6.67 0.11
CA SER A 121 16.83 -7.42 -0.33
C SER A 121 18.10 -6.74 0.19
N GLY A 122 19.15 -7.52 0.41
CA GLY A 122 20.40 -7.02 0.97
C GLY A 122 20.37 -6.86 2.49
N SER A 123 21.06 -5.86 3.01
CA SER A 123 21.17 -5.57 4.44
C SER A 123 20.71 -4.14 4.75
N GLY A 124 20.34 -3.89 6.00
CA GLY A 124 20.13 -2.53 6.50
C GLY A 124 21.40 -1.69 6.48
N LEU A 125 21.27 -0.39 6.69
CA LEU A 125 22.41 0.51 6.79
C LEU A 125 23.22 0.22 8.07
N ASP A 126 24.52 0.20 7.95
CA ASP A 126 25.46 0.15 9.08
C ASP A 126 25.71 1.59 9.56
N PRO A 127 25.35 1.95 10.81
CA PRO A 127 25.52 3.32 11.30
C PRO A 127 26.98 3.78 11.38
N THR A 128 27.92 2.86 11.30
CA THR A 128 29.37 3.18 11.32
C THR A 128 29.91 3.50 9.92
N ARG A 129 29.13 3.28 8.88
CA ARG A 129 29.53 3.48 7.47
C ARG A 129 28.76 4.64 6.85
N SER A 130 29.47 5.51 6.16
CA SER A 130 28.91 6.67 5.45
C SER A 130 28.78 6.49 3.93
N ASP A 131 29.16 5.33 3.42
CA ASP A 131 29.21 4.99 2.00
C ASP A 131 28.10 4.04 1.57
N GLN A 132 27.04 3.91 2.39
CA GLN A 132 25.90 3.05 2.12
C GLN A 132 24.63 3.86 1.86
N ALA A 133 23.79 3.35 0.97
CA ALA A 133 22.46 3.86 0.72
C ALA A 133 21.48 2.70 0.51
N LEU A 134 20.24 2.88 0.93
CA LEU A 134 19.12 2.05 0.53
C LEU A 134 18.50 2.67 -0.72
N VAL A 135 18.23 1.83 -1.69
CA VAL A 135 17.65 2.25 -2.96
C VAL A 135 16.23 1.72 -3.03
N GLU A 136 15.31 2.53 -3.50
CA GLU A 136 13.92 2.11 -3.71
C GLU A 136 13.87 0.99 -4.75
N GLN A 137 12.96 0.04 -4.54
CA GLN A 137 12.86 -1.18 -5.35
C GLN A 137 12.74 -0.91 -6.86
N GLN A 138 11.95 0.09 -7.25
CA GLN A 138 11.79 0.42 -8.67
C GLN A 138 13.08 0.97 -9.28
N LEU A 139 13.81 1.78 -8.53
CA LEU A 139 15.10 2.29 -8.95
C LEU A 139 16.15 1.16 -9.00
N ALA A 140 16.13 0.25 -8.03
CA ALA A 140 17.02 -0.91 -8.01
C ALA A 140 16.87 -1.80 -9.26
N VAL A 141 15.64 -1.97 -9.76
CA VAL A 141 15.39 -2.70 -11.02
C VAL A 141 16.02 -2.00 -12.24
N LEU A 142 16.08 -0.66 -12.22
CA LEU A 142 16.67 0.12 -13.31
C LEU A 142 18.20 0.13 -13.25
N VAL A 143 18.77 0.05 -12.05
CA VAL A 143 20.24 0.03 -11.85
C VAL A 143 20.80 -1.35 -12.19
N GLY A 144 20.01 -2.39 -12.09
CA GLY A 144 20.44 -3.79 -12.22
C GLY A 144 21.17 -4.29 -10.95
N PRO A 145 21.21 -5.58 -10.72
CA PRO A 145 22.11 -6.15 -9.74
C PRO A 145 23.53 -6.15 -10.31
N ASP A 146 24.47 -5.51 -9.63
CA ASP A 146 25.90 -5.79 -9.81
C ASP A 146 26.25 -7.15 -9.23
#